data_404167cc149d1f29673e5a561cb5fa1c
#
_entry.id   404167cc149d1f29673e5a561cb5fa1c
#
_cell.length_a   1.000
_cell.length_b   1.000
_cell.length_c   1.000
_cell.angle_alpha   90.00
_cell.angle_beta   90.00
_cell.angle_gamma   90.00
#
_symmetry.space_group_name_H-M   'P 1'
#
loop_
_entity.id
_entity.type
_entity.pdbx_description
1 polymer ?
#
loop_
_entity_poly.entity_id
_entity_poly.type
_entity_poly.pdbx_seq_one_letter_code
_entity_poly.pdbx_strand_id
1 'polypeptide(L)'
;MNKKKHLLVLGGSSDIGSEVIKDFLNLKWDVTAHFNKNSKKLKILQKKTKNLKLVKFNFANYNLSTEKLILKKFNKKYDSIINLICYLDNKSFDETNLKSILKSLSANALIPILIEKIAVKKMLNQKFGRILNCTSIGIKFGGGTYTYNYALAKHSLEFIPSSYKNWAKKNVLINNLRIGITNTKAHKRTKGKDLNRRIKLIPMNRMAEPKEISFCIMNLATDKNSYITGQTISISGGE
;
A
#
# COMPACT_ATOMS: atom_id res chain seq x y z
N MET A 1 12.27 -27.38 9.73
CA MET A 1 11.17 -26.83 8.92
C MET A 1 11.32 -25.32 8.83
N ASN A 2 11.51 -24.77 7.64
CA ASN A 2 11.56 -23.30 7.46
C ASN A 2 10.23 -22.70 7.90
N LYS A 3 10.28 -21.75 8.83
CA LYS A 3 9.09 -21.06 9.35
C LYS A 3 8.38 -20.36 8.19
N LYS A 4 7.09 -20.64 8.03
CA LYS A 4 6.25 -20.05 7.01
C LYS A 4 6.17 -18.54 7.19
N LYS A 5 6.47 -17.77 6.14
CA LYS A 5 6.45 -16.31 6.16
C LYS A 5 5.03 -15.76 6.06
N HIS A 6 4.81 -14.58 6.61
CA HIS A 6 3.49 -13.95 6.69
C HIS A 6 3.50 -12.53 6.11
N LEU A 7 2.63 -12.31 5.14
CA LEU A 7 2.38 -11.01 4.50
C LEU A 7 1.14 -10.33 5.07
N LEU A 8 1.23 -9.03 5.32
CA LEU A 8 0.07 -8.14 5.47
C LEU A 8 -0.08 -7.26 4.23
N VAL A 9 -1.25 -7.31 3.59
CA VAL A 9 -1.62 -6.39 2.49
C VAL A 9 -2.71 -5.45 2.96
N LEU A 10 -2.39 -4.17 3.10
CA LEU A 10 -3.37 -3.11 3.32
C LEU A 10 -3.93 -2.67 1.97
N GLY A 11 -5.25 -2.70 1.79
CA GLY A 11 -5.90 -2.44 0.50
C GLY A 11 -5.90 -3.64 -0.46
N GLY A 12 -5.91 -4.87 0.07
CA GLY A 12 -5.84 -6.11 -0.69
C GLY A 12 -6.99 -6.35 -1.68
N SER A 13 -8.12 -5.64 -1.56
CA SER A 13 -9.24 -5.74 -2.51
C SER A 13 -9.08 -4.92 -3.79
N SER A 14 -8.00 -4.13 -3.94
CA SER A 14 -7.66 -3.43 -5.17
C SER A 14 -7.22 -4.41 -6.26
N ASP A 15 -7.19 -3.96 -7.51
CA ASP A 15 -6.76 -4.82 -8.62
C ASP A 15 -5.28 -5.23 -8.44
N ILE A 16 -4.40 -4.30 -8.09
CA ILE A 16 -2.99 -4.59 -7.74
C ILE A 16 -2.91 -5.51 -6.52
N GLY A 17 -3.65 -5.20 -5.44
CA GLY A 17 -3.65 -6.01 -4.23
C GLY A 17 -4.08 -7.45 -4.46
N SER A 18 -5.01 -7.69 -5.38
CA SER A 18 -5.44 -9.04 -5.75
C SER A 18 -4.33 -9.83 -6.45
N GLU A 19 -3.52 -9.20 -7.33
CA GLU A 19 -2.38 -9.85 -7.96
C GLU A 19 -1.27 -10.14 -6.95
N VAL A 20 -0.91 -9.16 -6.11
CA VAL A 20 0.05 -9.34 -5.02
C VAL A 20 -0.33 -10.52 -4.13
N ILE A 21 -1.60 -10.62 -3.72
CA ILE A 21 -2.07 -11.73 -2.87
C ILE A 21 -1.89 -13.08 -3.58
N LYS A 22 -2.24 -13.19 -4.87
CA LYS A 22 -2.06 -14.42 -5.65
C LYS A 22 -0.59 -14.82 -5.69
N ASP A 23 0.30 -13.88 -5.99
CA ASP A 23 1.73 -14.13 -6.13
C ASP A 23 2.34 -14.61 -4.81
N PHE A 24 2.00 -14.00 -3.67
CA PHE A 24 2.47 -14.45 -2.36
C PHE A 24 1.86 -15.78 -1.91
N LEU A 25 0.63 -16.07 -2.28
CA LEU A 25 0.03 -17.41 -2.04
C LEU A 25 0.75 -18.48 -2.85
N ASN A 26 1.17 -18.18 -4.09
CA ASN A 26 1.97 -19.08 -4.92
C ASN A 26 3.35 -19.35 -4.29
N LEU A 27 3.94 -18.37 -3.60
CA LEU A 27 5.15 -18.54 -2.78
C LEU A 27 4.91 -19.30 -1.47
N LYS A 28 3.68 -19.80 -1.25
CA LYS A 28 3.27 -20.52 -0.02
C LYS A 28 3.34 -19.68 1.27
N TRP A 29 3.30 -18.35 1.16
CA TRP A 29 3.20 -17.49 2.33
C TRP A 29 1.79 -17.52 2.93
N ASP A 30 1.68 -17.25 4.23
CA ASP A 30 0.41 -16.84 4.83
C ASP A 30 0.14 -15.39 4.50
N VAL A 31 -1.10 -15.05 4.18
CA VAL A 31 -1.49 -13.70 3.80
C VAL A 31 -2.65 -13.21 4.67
N THR A 32 -2.48 -12.06 5.28
CA THR A 32 -3.58 -11.28 5.85
C THR A 32 -3.91 -10.12 4.91
N ALA A 33 -5.10 -10.11 4.34
CA ALA A 33 -5.56 -9.08 3.42
C ALA A 33 -6.60 -8.17 4.08
N HIS A 34 -6.25 -6.89 4.24
CA HIS A 34 -7.19 -5.86 4.67
C HIS A 34 -8.04 -5.36 3.49
N PHE A 35 -9.32 -5.13 3.76
CA PHE A 35 -10.25 -4.48 2.85
C PHE A 35 -11.25 -3.58 3.60
N ASN A 36 -11.83 -2.59 2.91
CA ASN A 36 -12.88 -1.73 3.49
C ASN A 36 -14.29 -2.24 3.14
N LYS A 37 -14.73 -2.07 1.89
CA LYS A 37 -16.12 -2.37 1.47
C LYS A 37 -16.21 -3.64 0.63
N ASN A 38 -15.46 -3.73 -0.45
CA ASN A 38 -15.57 -4.82 -1.42
C ASN A 38 -14.60 -5.97 -1.11
N SER A 39 -15.13 -7.15 -0.89
CA SER A 39 -14.34 -8.36 -0.63
C SER A 39 -14.63 -9.51 -1.62
N LYS A 40 -15.46 -9.29 -2.66
CA LYS A 40 -15.91 -10.37 -3.55
C LYS A 40 -14.74 -11.19 -4.14
N LYS A 41 -13.75 -10.51 -4.74
CA LYS A 41 -12.54 -11.16 -5.28
C LYS A 41 -11.75 -11.90 -4.19
N LEU A 42 -11.57 -11.28 -3.02
CA LEU A 42 -10.82 -11.87 -1.90
C LEU A 42 -11.51 -13.11 -1.33
N LYS A 43 -12.84 -13.10 -1.21
CA LYS A 43 -13.62 -14.27 -0.76
C LYS A 43 -13.49 -15.45 -1.72
N ILE A 44 -13.45 -15.19 -3.04
CA ILE A 44 -13.22 -16.23 -4.06
C ILE A 44 -11.83 -16.86 -3.87
N LEU A 45 -10.79 -16.03 -3.67
CA LEU A 45 -9.43 -16.52 -3.39
C LEU A 45 -9.38 -17.30 -2.07
N GLN A 46 -10.04 -16.80 -1.02
CA GLN A 46 -10.05 -17.44 0.30
C GLN A 46 -10.65 -18.85 0.27
N LYS A 47 -11.67 -19.08 -0.55
CA LYS A 47 -12.26 -20.43 -0.71
C LYS A 47 -11.26 -21.45 -1.27
N LYS A 48 -10.22 -20.99 -1.99
CA LYS A 48 -9.22 -21.85 -2.63
C LYS A 48 -8.00 -22.15 -1.75
N THR A 49 -7.87 -21.50 -0.58
CA THR A 49 -6.69 -21.67 0.28
C THR A 49 -6.97 -21.33 1.74
N LYS A 50 -6.37 -22.11 2.64
CA LYS A 50 -6.37 -21.83 4.09
C LYS A 50 -5.36 -20.73 4.49
N ASN A 51 -4.48 -20.34 3.57
CA ASN A 51 -3.39 -19.39 3.83
C ASN A 51 -3.81 -17.92 3.71
N LEU A 52 -5.07 -17.63 3.35
CA LEU A 52 -5.58 -16.24 3.22
C LEU A 52 -6.57 -15.93 4.35
N LYS A 53 -6.22 -14.93 5.18
CA LYS A 53 -7.11 -14.35 6.19
C LYS A 53 -7.57 -12.97 5.76
N LEU A 54 -8.85 -12.66 5.93
CA LEU A 54 -9.45 -11.38 5.56
C LEU A 54 -9.73 -10.55 6.81
N VAL A 55 -9.38 -9.25 6.75
CA VAL A 55 -9.64 -8.28 7.82
C VAL A 55 -10.39 -7.09 7.26
N LYS A 56 -11.64 -6.90 7.68
CA LYS A 56 -12.43 -5.72 7.33
C LYS A 56 -12.17 -4.59 8.31
N PHE A 57 -11.83 -3.40 7.78
CA PHE A 57 -11.69 -2.18 8.55
C PHE A 57 -11.86 -0.94 7.68
N ASN A 58 -12.35 0.18 8.24
CA ASN A 58 -12.44 1.46 7.54
C ASN A 58 -11.46 2.46 8.16
N PHE A 59 -10.34 2.69 7.49
CA PHE A 59 -9.29 3.60 7.96
C PHE A 59 -9.65 5.09 7.84
N ALA A 60 -10.69 5.45 7.07
CA ALA A 60 -11.13 6.84 6.96
C ALA A 60 -11.93 7.35 8.18
N ASN A 61 -12.36 6.44 9.06
CA ASN A 61 -13.12 6.78 10.27
C ASN A 61 -12.25 6.60 11.51
N TYR A 62 -11.16 7.38 11.59
CA TYR A 62 -10.28 7.36 12.75
C TYR A 62 -10.86 8.18 13.91
N ASN A 63 -10.76 7.61 15.10
CA ASN A 63 -10.90 8.26 16.40
C ASN A 63 -10.06 7.49 17.45
N LEU A 64 -9.91 8.00 18.65
CA LEU A 64 -9.08 7.36 19.69
C LEU A 64 -9.52 5.93 20.04
N SER A 65 -10.82 5.63 19.99
CA SER A 65 -11.31 4.26 20.21
C SER A 65 -10.89 3.30 19.09
N THR A 66 -10.73 3.82 17.88
CA THR A 66 -10.31 3.04 16.70
C THR A 66 -8.88 2.55 16.83
N GLU A 67 -8.00 3.29 17.51
CA GLU A 67 -6.61 2.88 17.73
C GLU A 67 -6.52 1.54 18.47
N LYS A 68 -7.25 1.37 19.56
CA LYS A 68 -7.30 0.10 20.31
C LYS A 68 -7.75 -1.07 19.42
N LEU A 69 -8.73 -0.84 18.55
CA LEU A 69 -9.21 -1.85 17.60
C LEU A 69 -8.17 -2.21 16.54
N ILE A 70 -7.43 -1.22 16.04
CA ILE A 70 -6.32 -1.42 15.09
C ILE A 70 -5.23 -2.27 15.73
N LEU A 71 -4.80 -1.89 16.94
CA LEU A 71 -3.82 -2.64 17.71
C LEU A 71 -4.26 -4.10 17.88
N LYS A 72 -5.51 -4.34 18.27
CA LYS A 72 -6.06 -5.70 18.44
C LYS A 72 -6.07 -6.48 17.13
N LYS A 73 -6.49 -5.87 16.00
CA LYS A 73 -6.65 -6.55 14.71
C LYS A 73 -5.35 -6.80 13.97
N PHE A 74 -4.38 -5.88 14.05
CA PHE A 74 -3.15 -5.90 13.27
C PHE A 74 -1.90 -6.22 14.09
N ASN A 75 -2.00 -6.41 15.40
CA ASN A 75 -0.88 -6.73 16.28
C ASN A 75 -0.42 -8.20 16.13
N LYS A 76 0.01 -8.59 14.95
CA LYS A 76 0.53 -9.92 14.63
C LYS A 76 1.99 -9.83 14.19
N LYS A 77 2.65 -10.98 14.09
CA LYS A 77 3.96 -11.08 13.45
C LYS A 77 3.75 -11.11 11.94
N TYR A 78 4.41 -10.21 11.24
CA TYR A 78 4.48 -10.16 9.78
C TYR A 78 5.93 -10.13 9.35
N ASP A 79 6.23 -10.82 8.25
CA ASP A 79 7.54 -10.78 7.61
C ASP A 79 7.56 -9.67 6.54
N SER A 80 6.39 -9.36 5.98
CA SER A 80 6.26 -8.26 5.03
C SER A 80 4.95 -7.50 5.22
N ILE A 81 4.97 -6.18 4.98
CA ILE A 81 3.80 -5.30 4.91
C ILE A 81 3.83 -4.56 3.59
N ILE A 82 2.72 -4.60 2.87
CA ILE A 82 2.51 -3.86 1.64
C ILE A 82 1.30 -2.96 1.81
N ASN A 83 1.51 -1.65 1.70
CA ASN A 83 0.44 -0.66 1.81
C ASN A 83 -0.02 -0.21 0.43
N LEU A 84 -1.19 -0.68 0.00
CA LEU A 84 -1.87 -0.34 -1.25
C LEU A 84 -3.18 0.44 -1.02
N ILE A 85 -3.32 1.09 0.13
CA ILE A 85 -4.52 1.89 0.42
C ILE A 85 -4.64 3.03 -0.60
N CYS A 86 -5.84 3.18 -1.14
CA CYS A 86 -6.20 4.26 -2.05
C CYS A 86 -7.61 4.77 -1.69
N TYR A 87 -7.66 5.71 -0.76
CA TYR A 87 -8.88 6.45 -0.44
C TYR A 87 -8.91 7.75 -1.24
N LEU A 88 -9.94 7.93 -2.05
CA LEU A 88 -10.19 9.11 -2.87
C LEU A 88 -11.52 9.74 -2.46
N ASP A 89 -11.51 11.01 -2.17
CA ASP A 89 -12.70 11.80 -1.83
C ASP A 89 -13.21 12.66 -3.00
N ASN A 90 -12.44 12.73 -4.10
CA ASN A 90 -12.76 13.48 -5.31
C ASN A 90 -13.05 14.97 -5.07
N LYS A 91 -12.31 15.59 -4.18
CA LYS A 91 -12.38 17.02 -3.90
C LYS A 91 -11.24 17.78 -4.56
N SER A 92 -11.55 18.97 -5.11
CA SER A 92 -10.56 19.95 -5.52
C SER A 92 -9.93 20.62 -4.29
N PHE A 93 -8.92 21.46 -4.52
CA PHE A 93 -8.32 22.26 -3.45
C PHE A 93 -9.35 23.16 -2.76
N ASP A 94 -10.19 23.86 -3.54
CA ASP A 94 -11.20 24.79 -3.01
C ASP A 94 -12.34 24.09 -2.26
N GLU A 95 -12.67 22.85 -2.65
CA GLU A 95 -13.69 22.03 -1.98
C GLU A 95 -13.19 21.36 -0.70
N THR A 96 -11.87 21.44 -0.47
CA THR A 96 -11.27 20.74 0.68
C THR A 96 -11.58 21.45 2.00
N ASN A 97 -11.65 20.68 3.09
CA ASN A 97 -11.82 21.17 4.45
C ASN A 97 -11.09 20.22 5.42
N LEU A 98 -10.90 20.66 6.66
CA LEU A 98 -10.18 19.89 7.68
C LEU A 98 -10.70 18.44 7.81
N LYS A 99 -12.00 18.23 7.80
CA LYS A 99 -12.63 16.89 7.90
C LYS A 99 -12.23 16.00 6.73
N SER A 100 -12.19 16.53 5.50
CA SER A 100 -11.80 15.77 4.30
C SER A 100 -10.31 15.47 4.27
N ILE A 101 -9.47 16.44 4.67
CA ILE A 101 -8.01 16.28 4.84
C ILE A 101 -7.72 15.16 5.86
N LEU A 102 -8.29 15.26 7.06
CA LEU A 102 -8.09 14.27 8.13
C LEU A 102 -8.52 12.87 7.71
N LYS A 103 -9.65 12.72 7.01
CA LYS A 103 -10.09 11.42 6.48
C LYS A 103 -9.09 10.84 5.50
N SER A 104 -8.57 11.65 4.59
CA SER A 104 -7.60 11.21 3.59
C SER A 104 -6.26 10.86 4.23
N LEU A 105 -5.74 11.70 5.12
CA LEU A 105 -4.53 11.44 5.89
C LEU A 105 -4.67 10.17 6.72
N SER A 106 -5.77 10.02 7.47
CA SER A 106 -6.02 8.84 8.30
C SER A 106 -5.98 7.56 7.47
N ALA A 107 -6.72 7.53 6.35
CA ALA A 107 -6.82 6.32 5.54
C ALA A 107 -5.53 5.99 4.79
N ASN A 108 -4.92 6.98 4.13
CA ASN A 108 -3.82 6.73 3.20
C ASN A 108 -2.43 6.73 3.86
N ALA A 109 -2.28 7.38 5.05
CA ALA A 109 -0.99 7.55 5.71
C ALA A 109 -1.00 7.16 7.20
N LEU A 110 -1.75 7.83 8.06
CA LEU A 110 -1.58 7.73 9.52
C LEU A 110 -1.84 6.31 10.06
N ILE A 111 -2.94 5.68 9.63
CA ILE A 111 -3.27 4.33 10.08
C ILE A 111 -2.27 3.28 9.54
N PRO A 112 -1.91 3.29 8.25
CA PRO A 112 -0.80 2.47 7.76
C PRO A 112 0.49 2.63 8.56
N ILE A 113 0.94 3.86 8.82
CA ILE A 113 2.14 4.15 9.61
C ILE A 113 2.03 3.59 11.05
N LEU A 114 0.86 3.72 11.69
CA LEU A 114 0.62 3.15 13.02
C LEU A 114 0.75 1.61 13.00
N ILE A 115 0.21 0.95 11.99
CA ILE A 115 0.33 -0.51 11.81
C ILE A 115 1.79 -0.91 11.59
N GLU A 116 2.53 -0.16 10.77
CA GLU A 116 3.96 -0.37 10.52
C GLU A 116 4.77 -0.22 11.80
N LYS A 117 4.53 0.84 12.60
CA LYS A 117 5.17 1.06 13.90
C LYS A 117 5.04 -0.15 14.83
N ILE A 118 3.86 -0.76 14.88
CA ILE A 118 3.62 -1.96 15.71
C ILE A 118 4.38 -3.16 15.16
N ALA A 119 4.38 -3.33 13.84
CA ALA A 119 5.01 -4.47 13.19
C ALA A 119 6.54 -4.40 13.23
N VAL A 120 7.14 -3.22 13.05
CA VAL A 120 8.59 -2.99 13.09
C VAL A 120 9.19 -3.55 14.37
N LYS A 121 8.57 -3.30 15.53
CA LYS A 121 9.06 -3.84 16.82
C LYS A 121 9.21 -5.37 16.78
N LYS A 122 8.28 -6.07 16.12
CA LYS A 122 8.33 -7.53 15.99
C LYS A 122 9.29 -7.98 14.89
N MET A 123 9.39 -7.25 13.79
CA MET A 123 10.34 -7.49 12.71
C MET A 123 11.79 -7.37 13.21
N LEU A 124 12.09 -6.39 14.08
CA LEU A 124 13.41 -6.23 14.69
C LEU A 124 13.80 -7.45 15.56
N ASN A 125 12.85 -7.98 16.33
CA ASN A 125 13.09 -9.16 17.17
C ASN A 125 13.30 -10.43 16.34
N GLN A 126 12.65 -10.54 15.17
CA GLN A 126 12.83 -11.70 14.27
C GLN A 126 13.98 -11.52 13.26
N LYS A 127 14.67 -10.37 13.28
CA LYS A 127 15.78 -10.00 12.39
C LYS A 127 15.44 -10.15 10.91
N PHE A 128 14.19 -9.85 10.56
CA PHE A 128 13.69 -9.83 9.19
C PHE A 128 12.42 -8.99 9.11
N GLY A 129 12.33 -8.12 8.11
CA GLY A 129 11.13 -7.36 7.78
C GLY A 129 11.25 -6.65 6.45
N ARG A 130 10.14 -6.57 5.71
CA ARG A 130 10.02 -5.78 4.48
C ARG A 130 8.79 -4.90 4.58
N ILE A 131 8.97 -3.60 4.45
CA ILE A 131 7.88 -2.62 4.46
C ILE A 131 7.91 -1.89 3.14
N LEU A 132 6.79 -1.91 2.43
CA LEU A 132 6.65 -1.26 1.14
C LEU A 132 5.42 -0.38 1.11
N ASN A 133 5.63 0.94 1.07
CA ASN A 133 4.59 1.94 0.94
C ASN A 133 4.33 2.26 -0.54
N CYS A 134 3.20 1.82 -1.06
CA CYS A 134 2.79 2.16 -2.41
C CYS A 134 2.15 3.55 -2.42
N THR A 135 2.85 4.48 -3.07
CA THR A 135 2.44 5.86 -3.23
C THR A 135 2.00 6.13 -4.67
N SER A 136 2.17 7.29 -5.20
CA SER A 136 1.69 7.66 -6.53
C SER A 136 2.69 8.55 -7.25
N ILE A 137 2.92 8.31 -8.53
CA ILE A 137 3.70 9.23 -9.37
C ILE A 137 3.08 10.64 -9.41
N GLY A 138 1.75 10.74 -9.27
CA GLY A 138 1.05 12.02 -9.23
C GLY A 138 1.52 12.98 -8.15
N ILE A 139 2.22 12.51 -7.11
CA ILE A 139 2.80 13.34 -6.05
C ILE A 139 3.84 14.32 -6.62
N LYS A 140 4.61 13.90 -7.63
CA LYS A 140 5.59 14.77 -8.31
C LYS A 140 4.98 16.03 -8.91
N PHE A 141 3.67 15.97 -9.18
CA PHE A 141 2.91 17.03 -9.88
C PHE A 141 1.83 17.67 -8.98
N GLY A 142 1.91 17.49 -7.67
CA GLY A 142 0.90 18.01 -6.74
C GLY A 142 -0.46 17.30 -6.77
N GLY A 143 -0.58 16.20 -7.52
CA GLY A 143 -1.84 15.51 -7.78
C GLY A 143 -2.59 16.06 -9.01
N GLY A 144 -3.83 15.61 -9.21
CA GLY A 144 -4.75 16.17 -10.20
C GLY A 144 -5.83 17.00 -9.49
N THR A 145 -6.62 17.76 -10.25
CA THR A 145 -7.63 18.70 -9.75
C THR A 145 -8.50 18.15 -8.61
N TYR A 146 -8.93 16.90 -8.69
CA TYR A 146 -9.80 16.26 -7.70
C TYR A 146 -9.09 15.21 -6.83
N THR A 147 -7.77 15.29 -6.71
CA THR A 147 -6.98 14.35 -5.91
C THR A 147 -6.03 15.03 -4.93
N TYR A 148 -6.28 16.29 -4.57
CA TYR A 148 -5.43 17.08 -3.67
C TYR A 148 -5.22 16.37 -2.32
N ASN A 149 -6.28 16.03 -1.61
CA ASN A 149 -6.19 15.37 -0.30
C ASN A 149 -5.47 14.02 -0.38
N TYR A 150 -5.68 13.28 -1.48
CA TYR A 150 -4.98 12.02 -1.73
C TYR A 150 -3.49 12.24 -1.96
N ALA A 151 -3.11 13.22 -2.79
CA ALA A 151 -1.71 13.54 -3.08
C ALA A 151 -0.98 13.99 -1.80
N LEU A 152 -1.58 14.87 -1.00
CA LEU A 152 -1.06 15.29 0.29
C LEU A 152 -0.81 14.09 1.22
N ALA A 153 -1.78 13.21 1.35
CA ALA A 153 -1.67 12.03 2.22
C ALA A 153 -0.61 11.04 1.71
N LYS A 154 -0.51 10.84 0.39
CA LYS A 154 0.52 9.97 -0.19
C LYS A 154 1.92 10.58 -0.09
N HIS A 155 2.03 11.91 -0.17
CA HIS A 155 3.29 12.60 0.10
C HIS A 155 3.73 12.43 1.56
N SER A 156 2.80 12.58 2.51
CA SER A 156 3.07 12.32 3.93
C SER A 156 3.51 10.88 4.20
N LEU A 157 2.98 9.91 3.45
CA LEU A 157 3.35 8.49 3.56
C LEU A 157 4.77 8.20 3.06
N GLU A 158 5.33 9.04 2.18
CA GLU A 158 6.70 8.86 1.67
C GLU A 158 7.78 9.19 2.69
N PHE A 159 7.42 9.82 3.80
CA PHE A 159 8.37 10.11 4.86
C PHE A 159 8.88 8.81 5.50
N ILE A 160 10.19 8.58 5.38
CA ILE A 160 10.89 7.45 6.02
C ILE A 160 11.62 7.98 7.25
N PRO A 161 11.32 7.49 8.46
CA PRO A 161 11.95 7.99 9.69
C PRO A 161 13.43 7.60 9.73
N SER A 162 14.31 8.49 10.22
CA SER A 162 15.76 8.26 10.29
C SER A 162 16.17 6.97 11.01
N SER A 163 15.31 6.46 11.89
CA SER A 163 15.48 5.18 12.58
C SER A 163 15.59 3.97 11.65
N TYR A 164 15.17 4.09 10.37
CA TYR A 164 15.32 3.01 9.38
C TYR A 164 16.77 2.52 9.23
N LYS A 165 17.76 3.40 9.46
CA LYS A 165 19.19 3.05 9.44
C LYS A 165 19.53 1.98 10.48
N ASN A 166 18.91 2.06 11.66
CA ASN A 166 19.07 1.03 12.70
C ASN A 166 18.24 -0.22 12.42
N TRP A 167 17.09 -0.08 11.74
CA TRP A 167 16.29 -1.23 11.31
C TRP A 167 17.02 -2.06 10.26
N ALA A 168 17.72 -1.40 9.33
CA ALA A 168 18.51 -2.06 8.29
C ALA A 168 19.59 -2.98 8.88
N LYS A 169 20.25 -2.58 9.97
CA LYS A 169 21.22 -3.42 10.71
C LYS A 169 20.63 -4.75 11.22
N LYS A 170 19.30 -4.82 11.34
CA LYS A 170 18.53 -6.01 11.74
C LYS A 170 17.76 -6.62 10.56
N ASN A 171 18.16 -6.33 9.32
CA ASN A 171 17.51 -6.84 8.10
C ASN A 171 16.02 -6.48 8.01
N VAL A 172 15.63 -5.32 8.56
CA VAL A 172 14.29 -4.74 8.40
C VAL A 172 14.41 -3.56 7.44
N LEU A 173 13.88 -3.74 6.23
CA LEU A 173 14.03 -2.80 5.12
C LEU A 173 12.70 -2.12 4.82
N ILE A 174 12.74 -0.79 4.61
CA ILE A 174 11.58 0.02 4.26
C ILE A 174 11.85 0.81 2.99
N ASN A 175 10.91 0.78 2.06
CA ASN A 175 10.98 1.55 0.82
C ASN A 175 9.59 2.09 0.43
N ASN A 176 9.59 3.12 -0.39
CA ASN A 176 8.40 3.64 -1.05
C ASN A 176 8.40 3.26 -2.53
N LEU A 177 7.22 3.02 -3.08
CA LEU A 177 7.01 2.70 -4.48
C LEU A 177 6.02 3.69 -5.08
N ARG A 178 6.49 4.64 -5.90
CA ARG A 178 5.63 5.53 -6.68
C ARG A 178 5.06 4.78 -7.87
N ILE A 179 3.78 4.46 -7.78
CA ILE A 179 3.08 3.73 -8.85
C ILE A 179 2.53 4.74 -9.86
N GLY A 180 2.84 4.51 -11.14
CA GLY A 180 2.30 5.22 -12.28
C GLY A 180 0.87 4.84 -12.62
N ILE A 181 0.40 5.32 -13.77
CA ILE A 181 -0.95 5.00 -14.26
C ILE A 181 -1.03 3.50 -14.57
N THR A 182 -1.89 2.81 -13.81
CA THR A 182 -2.08 1.36 -13.90
C THR A 182 -3.53 1.04 -14.28
N ASN A 183 -3.74 0.06 -15.13
CA ASN A 183 -5.06 -0.38 -15.60
C ASN A 183 -5.90 -0.96 -14.44
N THR A 184 -6.56 -0.08 -13.70
CA THR A 184 -7.33 -0.42 -12.49
C THR A 184 -8.65 0.33 -12.44
N LYS A 185 -9.60 -0.21 -11.68
CA LYS A 185 -10.88 0.43 -11.40
C LYS A 185 -10.76 1.75 -10.63
N ALA A 186 -9.61 2.03 -10.00
CA ALA A 186 -9.38 3.27 -9.28
C ALA A 186 -9.52 4.50 -10.18
N HIS A 187 -9.00 4.43 -11.41
CA HIS A 187 -9.08 5.53 -12.38
C HIS A 187 -10.50 5.84 -12.82
N LYS A 188 -11.36 4.82 -12.96
CA LYS A 188 -12.79 5.01 -13.27
C LYS A 188 -13.56 5.76 -12.18
N ARG A 189 -13.04 5.80 -10.95
CA ARG A 189 -13.63 6.48 -9.79
C ARG A 189 -13.07 7.88 -9.56
N THR A 190 -12.03 8.27 -10.27
CA THR A 190 -11.43 9.60 -10.14
C THR A 190 -12.17 10.59 -11.03
N LYS A 191 -12.81 11.59 -10.41
CA LYS A 191 -13.55 12.66 -11.11
C LYS A 191 -12.62 13.43 -12.06
N GLY A 192 -13.11 13.81 -13.23
CA GLY A 192 -12.41 14.70 -14.17
C GLY A 192 -11.11 14.14 -14.76
N LYS A 193 -10.85 12.84 -14.67
CA LYS A 193 -9.62 12.24 -15.16
C LYS A 193 -9.74 11.84 -16.63
N ASP A 194 -9.06 12.57 -17.51
CA ASP A 194 -8.84 12.18 -18.90
C ASP A 194 -7.67 11.18 -18.99
N LEU A 195 -7.99 9.90 -19.11
CA LEU A 195 -7.00 8.82 -19.20
C LEU A 195 -6.25 8.86 -20.53
N ASN A 196 -6.90 9.21 -21.64
CA ASN A 196 -6.25 9.22 -22.95
C ASN A 196 -5.16 10.30 -23.00
N ARG A 197 -5.46 11.50 -22.49
CA ARG A 197 -4.47 12.56 -22.35
C ARG A 197 -3.33 12.15 -21.41
N ARG A 198 -3.65 11.50 -20.29
CA ARG A 198 -2.62 11.05 -19.33
C ARG A 198 -1.70 9.98 -19.88
N ILE A 199 -2.22 9.04 -20.66
CA ILE A 199 -1.41 7.98 -21.28
C ILE A 199 -0.38 8.56 -22.25
N LYS A 200 -0.76 9.58 -23.02
CA LYS A 200 0.16 10.27 -23.97
C LYS A 200 1.35 10.95 -23.28
N LEU A 201 1.25 11.25 -21.97
CA LEU A 201 2.35 11.85 -21.20
C LEU A 201 3.32 10.79 -20.64
N ILE A 202 2.98 9.50 -20.71
CA ILE A 202 3.85 8.42 -20.29
C ILE A 202 4.79 8.06 -21.44
N PRO A 203 6.13 8.10 -21.28
CA PRO A 203 7.07 7.75 -22.36
C PRO A 203 6.81 6.37 -22.98
N MET A 204 6.43 5.36 -22.19
CA MET A 204 6.02 4.05 -22.70
C MET A 204 4.66 4.04 -23.40
N ASN A 205 3.95 5.17 -23.47
CA ASN A 205 2.66 5.39 -24.13
C ASN A 205 1.56 4.35 -23.81
N ARG A 206 1.60 3.78 -22.63
CA ARG A 206 0.60 2.82 -22.11
C ARG A 206 0.47 2.88 -20.60
N MET A 207 -0.63 2.36 -20.10
CA MET A 207 -0.77 2.05 -18.66
C MET A 207 0.05 0.80 -18.32
N ALA A 208 0.50 0.72 -17.07
CA ALA A 208 0.99 -0.53 -16.53
C ALA A 208 -0.19 -1.49 -16.26
N GLU A 209 0.06 -2.79 -16.34
CA GLU A 209 -0.88 -3.80 -15.87
C GLU A 209 -0.64 -4.09 -14.36
N PRO A 210 -1.70 -4.44 -13.59
CA PRO A 210 -1.56 -4.77 -12.18
C PRO A 210 -0.49 -5.82 -11.87
N LYS A 211 -0.28 -6.76 -12.80
CA LYS A 211 0.73 -7.81 -12.67
C LYS A 211 2.17 -7.27 -12.76
N GLU A 212 2.41 -6.24 -13.59
CA GLU A 212 3.73 -5.59 -13.69
C GLU A 212 4.09 -4.92 -12.36
N ILE A 213 3.11 -4.25 -11.73
CA ILE A 213 3.29 -3.64 -10.40
C ILE A 213 3.50 -4.72 -9.32
N SER A 214 2.74 -5.81 -9.37
CA SER A 214 2.89 -6.92 -8.43
C SER A 214 4.27 -7.55 -8.50
N PHE A 215 4.82 -7.73 -9.70
CA PHE A 215 6.19 -8.25 -9.89
C PHE A 215 7.25 -7.39 -9.18
N CYS A 216 7.18 -6.06 -9.33
CA CYS A 216 8.10 -5.15 -8.65
C CYS A 216 7.91 -5.18 -7.12
N ILE A 217 6.66 -5.22 -6.66
CA ILE A 217 6.33 -5.36 -5.23
C ILE A 217 6.94 -6.64 -4.67
N MET A 218 6.81 -7.78 -5.33
CA MET A 218 7.39 -9.05 -4.89
C MET A 218 8.91 -8.99 -4.74
N ASN A 219 9.61 -8.36 -5.68
CA ASN A 219 11.06 -8.21 -5.60
C ASN A 219 11.49 -7.37 -4.39
N LEU A 220 10.75 -6.30 -4.05
CA LEU A 220 11.07 -5.41 -2.92
C LEU A 220 10.57 -5.94 -1.57
N ALA A 221 9.49 -6.70 -1.56
CA ALA A 221 8.79 -7.12 -0.34
C ALA A 221 9.10 -8.57 0.09
N THR A 222 10.06 -9.24 -0.54
CA THR A 222 10.54 -10.58 -0.17
C THR A 222 12.02 -10.57 0.19
N ASP A 223 12.59 -11.72 0.49
CA ASP A 223 14.03 -11.93 0.69
C ASP A 223 14.90 -11.71 -0.55
N LYS A 224 14.30 -11.59 -1.74
CA LYS A 224 15.01 -11.15 -2.96
C LYS A 224 15.61 -9.74 -2.79
N ASN A 225 14.95 -8.87 -2.02
CA ASN A 225 15.52 -7.60 -1.62
C ASN A 225 16.41 -7.79 -0.40
N SER A 226 17.71 -7.69 -0.58
CA SER A 226 18.72 -7.76 0.49
C SER A 226 19.47 -6.45 0.72
N TYR A 227 19.34 -5.46 -0.20
CA TYR A 227 20.21 -4.27 -0.16
C TYR A 227 19.52 -2.94 -0.47
N ILE A 228 18.22 -2.94 -0.85
CA ILE A 228 17.48 -1.72 -1.14
C ILE A 228 16.67 -1.34 0.11
N THR A 229 17.00 -0.20 0.73
CA THR A 229 16.25 0.37 1.86
C THR A 229 16.35 1.89 1.88
N GLY A 230 15.35 2.56 2.44
CA GLY A 230 15.28 4.01 2.53
C GLY A 230 15.05 4.71 1.18
N GLN A 231 14.60 3.98 0.16
CA GLN A 231 14.46 4.50 -1.20
C GLN A 231 13.00 4.76 -1.56
N THR A 232 12.81 5.75 -2.43
CA THR A 232 11.56 5.98 -3.16
C THR A 232 11.80 5.67 -4.64
N ILE A 233 11.20 4.57 -5.10
CA ILE A 233 11.40 4.02 -6.45
C ILE A 233 10.14 4.30 -7.27
N SER A 234 10.29 4.80 -8.51
CA SER A 234 9.17 5.01 -9.42
C SER A 234 9.00 3.83 -10.37
N ILE A 235 7.75 3.37 -10.52
CA ILE A 235 7.32 2.43 -11.57
C ILE A 235 6.23 3.14 -12.35
N SER A 236 6.64 3.89 -13.37
CA SER A 236 5.75 4.87 -14.01
C SER A 236 5.87 4.92 -15.53
N GLY A 237 6.61 4.00 -16.14
CA GLY A 237 6.80 3.97 -17.60
C GLY A 237 7.61 5.15 -18.13
N GLY A 238 8.50 5.74 -17.30
CA GLY A 238 9.36 6.87 -17.65
C GLY A 238 8.84 8.24 -17.20
N GLU A 239 7.65 8.32 -16.55
CA GLU A 239 7.04 9.57 -16.04
C GLU A 239 7.75 10.14 -14.81
#